data_4f422e478b9674b3b096390b6f913b97
#
_entry.id   4f422e478b9674b3b096390b6f913b97
#
_cell.length_a   1.000
_cell.length_b   1.000
_cell.length_c   1.000
_cell.angle_alpha   90.00
_cell.angle_beta   90.00
_cell.angle_gamma   90.00
#
_symmetry.space_group_name_H-M   'P 1'
#
loop_
_entity.id
_entity.type
_entity.pdbx_description
1 polymer ?
#
loop_
_entity_poly.entity_id
_entity_poly.type
_entity_poly.pdbx_seq_one_letter_code
_entity_poly.pdbx_strand_id
1 'polypeptide(L)'
;MRILVWGATGSVGSRVVAEATARGHSVTSVSRSGPDHLRGDASNPEDVARLSAGHDVVISATRPQDGREGELVDTAKSLLIGLRGSGVRLVLVGGAASLIVPGSELTLMESPEFPAALLPIARACAAQYALVRSAEALDWTYVSPPALLEPGTRTGRYRKGYDHLVTDAAGESSISVEDFAVALVDEAEQAQHIRQRFTVGY
;
A
#
# COMPACT_ATOMS: atom_id res chain seq x y z
N MET A 1 11.23 6.53 14.21
CA MET A 1 10.56 5.21 14.25
C MET A 1 11.45 4.18 13.53
N ARG A 2 11.25 2.90 13.81
CA ARG A 2 11.84 1.79 13.07
C ARG A 2 10.80 1.28 12.08
N ILE A 3 11.05 1.49 10.80
CA ILE A 3 10.12 1.17 9.72
C ILE A 3 10.70 0.04 8.88
N LEU A 4 9.93 -1.02 8.67
CA LEU A 4 10.29 -2.07 7.72
C LEU A 4 9.48 -1.89 6.45
N VAL A 5 10.14 -1.95 5.28
CA VAL A 5 9.49 -1.81 3.96
C VAL A 5 9.64 -3.10 3.16
N TRP A 6 8.53 -3.80 2.94
CA TRP A 6 8.43 -4.90 1.99
C TRP A 6 8.23 -4.35 0.57
N GLY A 7 8.91 -4.94 -0.40
CA GLY A 7 8.86 -4.45 -1.77
C GLY A 7 9.73 -3.20 -2.00
N ALA A 8 10.80 -3.05 -1.22
CA ALA A 8 11.68 -1.88 -1.20
C ALA A 8 12.33 -1.54 -2.55
N THR A 9 12.43 -2.50 -3.48
CA THR A 9 12.97 -2.31 -4.84
C THR A 9 11.94 -1.87 -5.88
N GLY A 10 10.64 -1.90 -5.53
CA GLY A 10 9.55 -1.50 -6.41
C GLY A 10 9.42 0.03 -6.55
N SER A 11 8.58 0.46 -7.50
CA SER A 11 8.35 1.89 -7.76
C SER A 11 7.92 2.66 -6.51
N VAL A 12 6.91 2.17 -5.79
CA VAL A 12 6.43 2.80 -4.54
C VAL A 12 7.42 2.55 -3.39
N GLY A 13 7.83 1.30 -3.18
CA GLY A 13 8.66 0.94 -2.02
C GLY A 13 9.98 1.68 -1.96
N SER A 14 10.65 1.90 -3.10
CA SER A 14 11.90 2.66 -3.14
C SER A 14 11.72 4.12 -2.74
N ARG A 15 10.59 4.75 -3.11
CA ARG A 15 10.26 6.12 -2.69
C ARG A 15 9.90 6.19 -1.21
N VAL A 16 9.20 5.19 -0.68
CA VAL A 16 8.93 5.08 0.77
C VAL A 16 10.24 4.98 1.56
N VAL A 17 11.18 4.15 1.11
CA VAL A 17 12.51 4.04 1.74
C VAL A 17 13.23 5.38 1.72
N ALA A 18 13.26 6.05 0.57
CA ALA A 18 13.91 7.36 0.43
C ALA A 18 13.26 8.42 1.33
N GLU A 19 11.93 8.53 1.32
CA GLU A 19 11.17 9.50 2.11
C GLU A 19 11.35 9.25 3.62
N ALA A 20 11.18 8.01 4.07
CA ALA A 20 11.33 7.67 5.49
C ALA A 20 12.77 7.91 5.98
N THR A 21 13.78 7.60 5.16
CA THR A 21 15.18 7.88 5.49
C THR A 21 15.45 9.39 5.56
N ALA A 22 14.92 10.16 4.61
CA ALA A 22 15.07 11.62 4.59
C ALA A 22 14.45 12.29 5.83
N ARG A 23 13.39 11.67 6.42
CA ARG A 23 12.78 12.12 7.68
C ARG A 23 13.51 11.62 8.94
N GLY A 24 14.62 10.91 8.80
CA GLY A 24 15.43 10.44 9.93
C GLY A 24 14.89 9.16 10.60
N HIS A 25 14.04 8.38 9.94
CA HIS A 25 13.63 7.08 10.44
C HIS A 25 14.72 6.02 10.25
N SER A 26 14.74 5.01 11.13
CA SER A 26 15.52 3.79 10.92
C SER A 26 14.75 2.88 9.98
N VAL A 27 15.24 2.69 8.75
CA VAL A 27 14.53 1.95 7.72
C VAL A 27 15.21 0.62 7.43
N THR A 28 14.44 -0.47 7.52
CA THR A 28 14.85 -1.80 7.07
C THR A 28 14.18 -2.09 5.73
N SER A 29 14.99 -2.14 4.67
CA SER A 29 14.52 -2.44 3.31
C SER A 29 14.55 -3.94 3.07
N VAL A 30 13.41 -4.54 2.71
CA VAL A 30 13.31 -5.98 2.42
C VAL A 30 12.87 -6.21 0.98
N SER A 31 13.59 -7.10 0.31
CA SER A 31 13.24 -7.56 -1.03
C SER A 31 13.56 -9.04 -1.22
N ARG A 32 13.02 -9.66 -2.28
CA ARG A 32 13.34 -11.04 -2.66
C ARG A 32 14.73 -11.19 -3.28
N SER A 33 15.29 -10.10 -3.80
CA SER A 33 16.58 -10.06 -4.51
C SER A 33 17.25 -8.69 -4.34
N GLY A 34 18.58 -8.67 -4.52
CA GLY A 34 19.40 -7.46 -4.45
C GLY A 34 20.38 -7.47 -3.27
N PRO A 35 21.61 -6.96 -3.48
CA PRO A 35 22.68 -7.01 -2.47
C PRO A 35 22.47 -5.99 -1.33
N ASP A 36 21.75 -4.89 -1.60
CA ASP A 36 21.61 -3.75 -0.67
C ASP A 36 20.36 -3.84 0.22
N HIS A 37 19.66 -4.98 0.18
CA HIS A 37 18.41 -5.19 0.91
C HIS A 37 18.46 -6.48 1.72
N LEU A 38 17.78 -6.46 2.86
CA LEU A 38 17.57 -7.68 3.62
C LEU A 38 16.70 -8.63 2.80
N ARG A 39 17.16 -9.87 2.65
CA ARG A 39 16.42 -10.87 1.88
C ARG A 39 15.27 -11.45 2.68
N GLY A 40 14.06 -11.44 2.10
CA GLY A 40 12.88 -12.02 2.70
C GLY A 40 11.73 -12.15 1.71
N ASP A 41 10.79 -13.02 2.03
CA ASP A 41 9.58 -13.25 1.26
C ASP A 41 8.34 -12.86 2.08
N ALA A 42 7.63 -11.82 1.65
CA ALA A 42 6.41 -11.35 2.29
C ALA A 42 5.24 -12.36 2.19
N SER A 43 5.34 -13.37 1.33
CA SER A 43 4.38 -14.49 1.26
C SER A 43 4.68 -15.62 2.25
N ASN A 44 5.80 -15.53 2.98
CA ASN A 44 6.15 -16.47 4.05
C ASN A 44 5.90 -15.82 5.42
N PRO A 45 4.93 -16.30 6.22
CA PRO A 45 4.59 -15.71 7.51
C PRO A 45 5.72 -15.80 8.55
N GLU A 46 6.63 -16.77 8.44
CA GLU A 46 7.79 -16.90 9.33
C GLU A 46 8.81 -15.78 9.04
N ASP A 47 9.06 -15.49 7.75
CA ASP A 47 9.90 -14.35 7.36
C ASP A 47 9.27 -13.03 7.81
N VAL A 48 7.96 -12.88 7.64
CA VAL A 48 7.24 -11.69 8.12
C VAL A 48 7.43 -11.53 9.63
N ALA A 49 7.19 -12.55 10.43
CA ALA A 49 7.33 -12.48 11.87
C ALA A 49 8.78 -12.16 12.30
N ARG A 50 9.73 -12.89 11.73
CA ARG A 50 11.17 -12.76 12.06
C ARG A 50 11.72 -11.37 11.70
N LEU A 51 11.42 -10.90 10.48
CA LEU A 51 12.00 -9.64 9.97
C LEU A 51 11.30 -8.41 10.54
N SER A 52 10.00 -8.51 10.86
CA SER A 52 9.25 -7.40 11.46
C SER A 52 9.50 -7.22 12.96
N ALA A 53 10.11 -8.19 13.60
CA ALA A 53 10.38 -8.12 15.04
C ALA A 53 11.21 -6.87 15.40
N GLY A 54 10.76 -6.13 16.40
CA GLY A 54 11.43 -4.93 16.86
C GLY A 54 11.19 -3.68 16.00
N HIS A 55 10.36 -3.73 14.97
CA HIS A 55 9.93 -2.53 14.23
C HIS A 55 8.65 -1.93 14.84
N ASP A 56 8.42 -0.66 14.59
CA ASP A 56 7.22 0.05 15.04
C ASP A 56 6.10 -0.08 14.00
N VAL A 57 6.47 -0.05 12.71
CA VAL A 57 5.56 -0.12 11.56
C VAL A 57 6.18 -0.96 10.44
N VAL A 58 5.34 -1.74 9.79
CA VAL A 58 5.63 -2.41 8.51
C VAL A 58 4.85 -1.71 7.40
N ILE A 59 5.54 -1.28 6.35
CA ILE A 59 4.92 -0.78 5.12
C ILE A 59 5.09 -1.85 4.04
N SER A 60 3.98 -2.36 3.50
CA SER A 60 4.00 -3.33 2.41
C SER A 60 3.63 -2.65 1.09
N ALA A 61 4.61 -2.53 0.20
CA ALA A 61 4.48 -2.03 -1.16
C ALA A 61 4.79 -3.14 -2.18
N THR A 62 4.38 -4.36 -1.87
CA THR A 62 4.58 -5.51 -2.74
C THR A 62 3.59 -5.51 -3.90
N ARG A 63 4.07 -5.92 -5.08
CA ARG A 63 3.24 -6.15 -6.27
C ARG A 63 3.61 -7.51 -6.86
N PRO A 64 2.63 -8.34 -7.22
CA PRO A 64 2.88 -9.59 -7.94
C PRO A 64 3.35 -9.29 -9.37
N GLN A 65 3.96 -10.29 -10.01
CA GLN A 65 4.19 -10.25 -11.44
C GLN A 65 2.86 -10.46 -12.19
N ASP A 66 2.78 -9.92 -13.40
CA ASP A 66 1.63 -10.11 -14.26
C ASP A 66 1.38 -11.62 -14.50
N GLY A 67 0.12 -12.04 -14.42
CA GLY A 67 -0.29 -13.45 -14.45
C GLY A 67 -0.21 -14.18 -13.09
N ARG A 68 0.27 -13.53 -12.05
CA ARG A 68 0.38 -14.06 -10.68
C ARG A 68 -0.36 -13.22 -9.64
N GLU A 69 -1.42 -12.53 -10.06
CA GLU A 69 -2.13 -11.54 -9.24
C GLU A 69 -2.70 -12.13 -7.94
N GLY A 70 -3.01 -13.43 -7.93
CA GLY A 70 -3.45 -14.14 -6.72
C GLY A 70 -2.46 -14.11 -5.56
N GLU A 71 -1.15 -13.96 -5.84
CA GLU A 71 -0.12 -13.84 -4.80
C GLU A 71 -0.32 -12.61 -3.91
N LEU A 72 -1.07 -11.61 -4.38
CA LEU A 72 -1.37 -10.43 -3.57
C LEU A 72 -2.18 -10.78 -2.33
N VAL A 73 -3.15 -11.69 -2.46
CA VAL A 73 -3.97 -12.17 -1.36
C VAL A 73 -3.16 -13.07 -0.42
N ASP A 74 -2.31 -13.93 -0.97
CA ASP A 74 -1.45 -14.82 -0.17
C ASP A 74 -0.42 -14.01 0.63
N THR A 75 0.16 -12.98 0.03
CA THR A 75 1.06 -12.05 0.73
C THR A 75 0.30 -11.32 1.87
N ALA A 76 -0.91 -10.85 1.63
CA ALA A 76 -1.71 -10.21 2.68
C ALA A 76 -2.01 -11.18 3.84
N LYS A 77 -2.37 -12.44 3.54
CA LYS A 77 -2.56 -13.47 4.58
C LYS A 77 -1.30 -13.66 5.43
N SER A 78 -0.15 -13.76 4.77
CA SER A 78 1.13 -13.96 5.44
C SER A 78 1.51 -12.79 6.32
N LEU A 79 1.28 -11.54 5.85
CA LEU A 79 1.46 -10.33 6.66
C LEU A 79 0.56 -10.35 7.91
N LEU A 80 -0.73 -10.66 7.75
CA LEU A 80 -1.68 -10.73 8.86
C LEU A 80 -1.32 -11.83 9.87
N ILE A 81 -0.83 -12.98 9.41
CA ILE A 81 -0.40 -14.09 10.28
C ILE A 81 0.90 -13.72 11.00
N GLY A 82 1.92 -13.28 10.26
CA GLY A 82 3.25 -13.01 10.82
C GLY A 82 3.30 -11.82 11.76
N LEU A 83 2.39 -10.85 11.61
CA LEU A 83 2.30 -9.67 12.50
C LEU A 83 1.33 -9.87 13.66
N ARG A 84 0.59 -10.99 13.71
CA ARG A 84 -0.39 -11.21 14.79
C ARG A 84 0.27 -11.19 16.16
N GLY A 85 -0.24 -10.36 17.05
CA GLY A 85 0.24 -10.27 18.45
C GLY A 85 1.64 -9.65 18.61
N SER A 86 2.26 -9.15 17.53
CA SER A 86 3.59 -8.53 17.60
C SER A 86 3.58 -7.10 18.13
N GLY A 87 2.44 -6.42 18.13
CA GLY A 87 2.31 -5.00 18.38
C GLY A 87 2.82 -4.10 17.24
N VAL A 88 3.29 -4.69 16.13
CA VAL A 88 3.77 -3.97 14.95
C VAL A 88 2.58 -3.62 14.06
N ARG A 89 2.45 -2.34 13.68
CA ARG A 89 1.38 -1.86 12.81
C ARG A 89 1.67 -2.14 11.33
N LEU A 90 0.63 -2.42 10.55
CA LEU A 90 0.71 -2.64 9.11
C LEU A 90 0.13 -1.45 8.33
N VAL A 91 0.92 -0.85 7.44
CA VAL A 91 0.45 0.05 6.38
C VAL A 91 0.60 -0.70 5.06
N LEU A 92 -0.51 -0.98 4.39
CA LEU A 92 -0.53 -1.82 3.19
C LEU A 92 -0.95 -1.00 1.97
N VAL A 93 -0.11 -0.98 0.95
CA VAL A 93 -0.43 -0.39 -0.35
C VAL A 93 -1.41 -1.28 -1.09
N GLY A 94 -2.55 -0.72 -1.40
CA GLY A 94 -3.63 -1.39 -2.11
C GLY A 94 -3.79 -0.97 -3.56
N GLY A 95 -5.01 -1.07 -4.05
CA GLY A 95 -5.39 -0.63 -5.40
C GLY A 95 -6.56 0.34 -5.41
N ALA A 96 -6.72 1.08 -6.51
CA ALA A 96 -7.78 2.06 -6.74
C ALA A 96 -9.11 1.42 -7.16
N ALA A 97 -9.07 0.24 -7.74
CA ALA A 97 -10.17 -0.32 -8.52
C ALA A 97 -11.49 -0.51 -7.76
N SER A 98 -11.44 -0.63 -6.43
CA SER A 98 -12.62 -0.73 -5.55
C SER A 98 -13.03 0.60 -4.92
N LEU A 99 -12.43 1.71 -5.31
CA LEU A 99 -12.89 3.05 -4.94
C LEU A 99 -14.08 3.46 -5.79
N ILE A 100 -15.03 4.18 -5.20
CA ILE A 100 -16.22 4.68 -5.87
C ILE A 100 -15.86 5.90 -6.72
N VAL A 101 -16.39 5.94 -7.93
CA VAL A 101 -16.21 7.08 -8.84
C VAL A 101 -17.10 8.23 -8.35
N PRO A 102 -16.58 9.45 -8.15
CA PRO A 102 -17.39 10.59 -7.71
C PRO A 102 -18.58 10.84 -8.63
N GLY A 103 -19.75 11.08 -8.03
CA GLY A 103 -21.00 11.31 -8.77
C GLY A 103 -21.66 10.02 -9.31
N SER A 104 -21.14 8.85 -8.97
CA SER A 104 -21.75 7.56 -9.29
C SER A 104 -21.79 6.63 -8.07
N GLU A 105 -22.48 5.50 -8.21
CA GLU A 105 -22.44 4.39 -7.21
C GLU A 105 -21.49 3.27 -7.65
N LEU A 106 -20.87 3.40 -8.82
CA LEU A 106 -19.97 2.38 -9.40
C LEU A 106 -18.57 2.52 -8.80
N THR A 107 -17.94 1.39 -8.57
CA THR A 107 -16.50 1.35 -8.33
C THR A 107 -15.74 1.60 -9.64
N LEU A 108 -14.46 2.01 -9.52
CA LEU A 108 -13.64 2.27 -10.70
C LEU A 108 -13.57 1.06 -11.65
N MET A 109 -13.50 -0.18 -11.13
CA MET A 109 -13.44 -1.38 -11.96
C MET A 109 -14.79 -1.75 -12.61
N GLU A 110 -15.91 -1.16 -12.15
CA GLU A 110 -17.23 -1.32 -12.75
C GLU A 110 -17.54 -0.24 -13.80
N SER A 111 -16.69 0.79 -13.89
CA SER A 111 -16.79 1.81 -14.91
C SER A 111 -16.65 1.20 -16.31
N PRO A 112 -17.49 1.60 -17.28
CA PRO A 112 -17.39 1.12 -18.67
C PRO A 112 -16.03 1.37 -19.32
N GLU A 113 -15.33 2.41 -18.89
CA GLU A 113 -14.01 2.79 -19.41
C GLU A 113 -12.85 2.03 -18.73
N PHE A 114 -13.12 1.19 -17.73
CA PHE A 114 -12.04 0.49 -17.03
C PHE A 114 -11.34 -0.51 -17.96
N PRO A 115 -10.00 -0.45 -18.09
CA PRO A 115 -9.28 -1.32 -19.00
C PRO A 115 -9.41 -2.80 -18.61
N ALA A 116 -9.93 -3.62 -19.54
CA ALA A 116 -10.13 -5.06 -19.28
C ALA A 116 -8.84 -5.79 -18.89
N ALA A 117 -7.69 -5.34 -19.42
CA ALA A 117 -6.38 -5.88 -19.08
C ALA A 117 -6.01 -5.70 -17.60
N LEU A 118 -6.58 -4.72 -16.91
CA LEU A 118 -6.33 -4.47 -15.49
C LEU A 118 -7.30 -5.21 -14.55
N LEU A 119 -8.35 -5.85 -15.09
CA LEU A 119 -9.32 -6.56 -14.25
C LEU A 119 -8.71 -7.66 -13.36
N PRO A 120 -7.71 -8.45 -13.78
CA PRO A 120 -7.10 -9.46 -12.91
C PRO A 120 -6.49 -8.83 -11.64
N ILE A 121 -5.66 -7.82 -11.80
CA ILE A 121 -5.04 -7.13 -10.64
C ILE A 121 -6.07 -6.34 -9.82
N ALA A 122 -7.07 -5.74 -10.47
CA ALA A 122 -8.15 -5.03 -9.81
C ALA A 122 -8.94 -5.94 -8.85
N ARG A 123 -9.32 -7.13 -9.32
CA ARG A 123 -10.00 -8.15 -8.51
C ARG A 123 -9.13 -8.66 -7.37
N ALA A 124 -7.84 -8.87 -7.63
CA ALA A 124 -6.90 -9.29 -6.59
C ALA A 124 -6.74 -8.23 -5.50
N CYS A 125 -6.66 -6.94 -5.85
CA CYS A 125 -6.64 -5.84 -4.88
C CYS A 125 -7.95 -5.74 -4.08
N ALA A 126 -9.10 -5.95 -4.72
CA ALA A 126 -10.39 -5.97 -4.02
C ALA A 126 -10.48 -7.14 -3.02
N ALA A 127 -10.03 -8.33 -3.42
CA ALA A 127 -9.97 -9.50 -2.55
C ALA A 127 -8.96 -9.30 -1.39
N GLN A 128 -7.82 -8.68 -1.65
CA GLN A 128 -6.83 -8.30 -0.64
C GLN A 128 -7.46 -7.35 0.40
N TYR A 129 -8.16 -6.31 -0.06
CA TYR A 129 -8.83 -5.37 0.85
C TYR A 129 -9.91 -6.06 1.69
N ALA A 130 -10.74 -6.91 1.09
CA ALA A 130 -11.77 -7.65 1.81
C ALA A 130 -11.17 -8.53 2.92
N LEU A 131 -10.03 -9.18 2.64
CA LEU A 131 -9.30 -9.97 3.63
C LEU A 131 -8.75 -9.09 4.76
N VAL A 132 -8.05 -8.00 4.44
CA VAL A 132 -7.44 -7.11 5.43
C VAL A 132 -8.50 -6.47 6.32
N ARG A 133 -9.64 -6.07 5.74
CA ARG A 133 -10.77 -5.48 6.48
C ARG A 133 -11.38 -6.42 7.52
N SER A 134 -11.26 -7.73 7.33
CA SER A 134 -11.75 -8.73 8.30
C SER A 134 -10.77 -8.98 9.47
N ALA A 135 -9.58 -8.38 9.44
CA ALA A 135 -8.57 -8.60 10.49
C ALA A 135 -8.82 -7.68 11.69
N GLU A 136 -9.28 -8.26 12.80
CA GLU A 136 -9.60 -7.52 14.03
C GLU A 136 -8.40 -7.41 14.99
N ALA A 137 -7.47 -8.36 14.94
CA ALA A 137 -6.39 -8.50 15.91
C ALA A 137 -5.10 -7.74 15.55
N LEU A 138 -5.12 -6.94 14.49
CA LEU A 138 -3.97 -6.17 14.00
C LEU A 138 -4.40 -4.74 13.72
N ASP A 139 -3.55 -3.79 14.08
CA ASP A 139 -3.70 -2.41 13.64
C ASP A 139 -3.14 -2.28 12.21
N TRP A 140 -4.04 -2.16 11.26
CA TRP A 140 -3.73 -2.02 9.86
C TRP A 140 -4.29 -0.72 9.28
N THR A 141 -3.64 -0.23 8.23
CA THR A 141 -4.17 0.81 7.34
C THR A 141 -4.04 0.34 5.91
N TYR A 142 -5.09 0.44 5.12
CA TYR A 142 -5.09 0.13 3.70
C TYR A 142 -5.07 1.42 2.89
N VAL A 143 -3.99 1.68 2.16
CA VAL A 143 -3.82 2.92 1.39
C VAL A 143 -4.05 2.63 -0.08
N SER A 144 -5.20 3.06 -0.59
CA SER A 144 -5.53 2.97 -2.01
C SER A 144 -4.88 4.13 -2.76
N PRO A 145 -4.12 3.88 -3.84
CA PRO A 145 -3.69 4.96 -4.73
C PRO A 145 -4.88 5.56 -5.48
N PRO A 146 -4.73 6.72 -6.14
CA PRO A 146 -5.70 7.21 -7.12
C PRO A 146 -5.72 6.34 -8.38
N ALA A 147 -6.56 6.67 -9.36
CA ALA A 147 -6.64 5.94 -10.62
C ALA A 147 -5.31 5.94 -11.39
N LEU A 148 -4.58 7.07 -11.36
CA LEU A 148 -3.28 7.23 -12.00
C LEU A 148 -2.19 7.48 -10.94
N LEU A 149 -1.22 6.58 -10.90
CA LEU A 149 -0.05 6.63 -10.01
C LEU A 149 1.22 6.51 -10.87
N GLU A 150 1.92 7.61 -11.08
CA GLU A 150 3.10 7.68 -11.96
C GLU A 150 4.27 8.42 -11.29
N PRO A 151 5.51 8.14 -11.70
CA PRO A 151 6.65 8.94 -11.26
C PRO A 151 6.45 10.43 -11.58
N GLY A 152 6.81 11.31 -10.65
CA GLY A 152 6.61 12.74 -10.83
C GLY A 152 7.41 13.57 -9.83
N THR A 153 6.88 14.73 -9.47
CA THR A 153 7.53 15.65 -8.53
C THR A 153 7.01 15.38 -7.11
N ARG A 154 7.94 15.36 -6.13
CA ARG A 154 7.59 15.39 -4.72
C ARG A 154 7.19 16.81 -4.33
N THR A 155 5.91 17.07 -4.22
CA THR A 155 5.36 18.37 -3.79
C THR A 155 5.10 18.43 -2.27
N GLY A 156 4.88 17.28 -1.64
CA GLY A 156 4.47 17.15 -0.24
C GLY A 156 3.02 17.60 0.00
N ARG A 157 2.22 17.73 -1.05
CA ARG A 157 0.83 18.21 -0.98
C ARG A 157 -0.09 17.22 -1.66
N TYR A 158 -1.12 16.80 -0.96
CA TYR A 158 -2.16 15.92 -1.46
C TYR A 158 -3.44 16.09 -0.65
N ARG A 159 -4.56 15.68 -1.23
CA ARG A 159 -5.85 15.58 -0.53
C ARG A 159 -6.11 14.13 -0.12
N LYS A 160 -6.86 13.94 0.95
CA LYS A 160 -7.29 12.63 1.44
C LYS A 160 -8.76 12.38 1.10
N GLY A 161 -9.09 11.14 0.79
CA GLY A 161 -10.43 10.61 0.67
C GLY A 161 -10.52 9.25 1.38
N TYR A 162 -11.73 8.69 1.46
CA TYR A 162 -11.94 7.37 2.06
C TYR A 162 -12.27 6.33 0.99
N ASP A 163 -13.56 6.18 0.69
CA ASP A 163 -14.05 5.16 -0.24
C ASP A 163 -14.28 5.70 -1.66
N HIS A 164 -14.15 6.99 -1.88
CA HIS A 164 -14.28 7.62 -3.19
C HIS A 164 -12.92 8.06 -3.72
N LEU A 165 -12.75 7.98 -5.03
CA LEU A 165 -11.59 8.57 -5.70
C LEU A 165 -11.49 10.06 -5.36
N VAL A 166 -10.27 10.51 -5.09
CA VAL A 166 -9.96 11.94 -5.03
C VAL A 166 -9.70 12.39 -6.45
N THR A 167 -10.46 13.38 -6.92
CA THR A 167 -10.34 13.92 -8.29
C THR A 167 -10.09 15.41 -8.23
N ASP A 168 -9.39 15.95 -9.20
CA ASP A 168 -9.24 17.39 -9.41
C ASP A 168 -10.51 18.00 -10.03
N ALA A 169 -10.45 19.30 -10.38
CA ALA A 169 -11.56 20.02 -10.99
C ALA A 169 -11.92 19.53 -12.40
N ALA A 170 -11.00 18.84 -13.08
CA ALA A 170 -11.23 18.22 -14.39
C ALA A 170 -11.77 16.78 -14.28
N GLY A 171 -11.87 16.24 -13.05
CA GLY A 171 -12.30 14.87 -12.78
C GLY A 171 -11.17 13.84 -12.83
N GLU A 172 -9.91 14.28 -12.99
CA GLU A 172 -8.75 13.41 -13.04
C GLU A 172 -8.33 12.97 -11.65
N SER A 173 -8.11 11.65 -11.46
CA SER A 173 -7.65 11.08 -10.19
C SER A 173 -6.20 10.64 -10.32
N SER A 174 -5.28 11.44 -9.82
CA SER A 174 -3.84 11.22 -9.97
C SER A 174 -3.02 11.65 -8.75
N ILE A 175 -1.83 11.07 -8.62
CA ILE A 175 -0.78 11.50 -7.69
C ILE A 175 0.58 11.01 -8.20
N SER A 176 1.67 11.74 -7.88
CA SER A 176 3.01 11.22 -8.10
C SER A 176 3.34 10.07 -7.14
N VAL A 177 4.16 9.12 -7.58
CA VAL A 177 4.66 8.05 -6.69
C VAL A 177 5.40 8.64 -5.50
N GLU A 178 6.07 9.77 -5.70
CA GLU A 178 6.79 10.52 -4.67
C GLU A 178 5.84 11.06 -3.60
N ASP A 179 4.72 11.69 -3.97
CA ASP A 179 3.75 12.19 -2.99
C ASP A 179 2.89 11.07 -2.40
N PHE A 180 2.69 9.99 -3.12
CA PHE A 180 2.09 8.78 -2.55
C PHE A 180 2.98 8.18 -1.45
N ALA A 181 4.30 8.18 -1.63
CA ALA A 181 5.25 7.78 -0.59
C ALA A 181 5.21 8.72 0.63
N VAL A 182 5.09 10.04 0.41
CA VAL A 182 4.85 11.02 1.48
C VAL A 182 3.61 10.61 2.28
N ALA A 183 2.48 10.32 1.63
CA ALA A 183 1.24 9.93 2.30
C ALA A 183 1.38 8.63 3.12
N LEU A 184 2.13 7.65 2.62
CA LEU A 184 2.40 6.41 3.33
C LEU A 184 3.25 6.63 4.59
N VAL A 185 4.27 7.50 4.51
CA VAL A 185 5.11 7.82 5.67
C VAL A 185 4.36 8.71 6.66
N ASP A 186 3.56 9.68 6.20
CA ASP A 186 2.66 10.47 7.06
C ASP A 186 1.72 9.56 7.86
N GLU A 187 1.13 8.56 7.23
CA GLU A 187 0.27 7.59 7.90
C GLU A 187 1.04 6.70 8.88
N ALA A 188 2.28 6.33 8.54
CA ALA A 188 3.14 5.60 9.45
C ALA A 188 3.43 6.39 10.73
N GLU A 189 3.67 7.70 10.61
CA GLU A 189 3.96 8.62 11.73
C GLU A 189 2.71 8.96 12.56
N GLN A 190 1.58 9.23 11.90
CA GLN A 190 0.42 9.87 12.52
C GLN A 190 -0.67 8.89 12.97
N ALA A 191 -0.70 7.68 12.38
CA ALA A 191 -1.67 6.63 12.71
C ALA A 191 -3.15 7.09 12.70
N GLN A 192 -3.52 7.89 11.69
CA GLN A 192 -4.85 8.50 11.62
C GLN A 192 -5.95 7.54 11.14
N HIS A 193 -5.58 6.48 10.42
CA HIS A 193 -6.52 5.58 9.76
C HIS A 193 -6.36 4.11 10.25
N ILE A 194 -6.36 3.92 11.58
CA ILE A 194 -6.27 2.58 12.17
C ILE A 194 -7.53 1.75 11.84
N ARG A 195 -7.31 0.56 11.25
CA ARG A 195 -8.34 -0.36 10.76
C ARG A 195 -9.29 0.30 9.76
N GLN A 196 -8.71 1.16 8.92
CA GLN A 196 -9.44 1.90 7.90
C GLN A 196 -8.70 1.87 6.57
N ARG A 197 -9.47 2.10 5.50
CA ARG A 197 -8.95 2.48 4.20
C ARG A 197 -9.00 3.98 4.05
N PHE A 198 -8.00 4.53 3.41
CA PHE A 198 -8.07 5.86 2.83
C PHE A 198 -7.39 5.88 1.46
N THR A 199 -7.65 6.93 0.71
CA THR A 199 -7.03 7.22 -0.58
C THR A 199 -6.51 8.64 -0.62
N VAL A 200 -5.65 8.92 -1.59
CA VAL A 200 -5.05 10.24 -1.79
C VAL A 200 -5.05 10.63 -3.27
N GLY A 201 -4.98 11.92 -3.56
CA GLY A 201 -4.89 12.47 -4.91
C GLY A 201 -4.66 13.97 -4.88
N TYR A 202 -4.42 14.54 -6.04
CA TYR A 202 -4.29 16.01 -6.20
C TYR A 202 -5.65 16.70 -6.31
#